data_1bf7f5ef2a1b93dd66e69a8d5cda869c
#
_entry.id   1bf7f5ef2a1b93dd66e69a8d5cda869c
#
_cell.length_a   1.000
_cell.length_b   1.000
_cell.length_c   1.000
_cell.angle_alpha   90.00
_cell.angle_beta   90.00
_cell.angle_gamma   90.00
#
_symmetry.space_group_name_H-M   'P 1'
#
loop_
_entity.id
_entity.type
_entity.pdbx_description
1 polymer ?
#
loop_
_entity_poly.entity_id
_entity_poly.type
_entity_poly.pdbx_seq_one_letter_code
_entity_poly.pdbx_strand_id
1 'polypeptide(L)'
;PAVIPSEYFNTILYTGDDQTGKSITGVGFQPTFSWIKEMQGTAHHVLHDAARGATAGRISSNRTAVEDATDSMASFNSDGFVVGSSAAYINSNNASIVAWNWKGGGAGSSNTEGSINTTKTSADTDAGFSIMTYTGNATEGATIGHGLTKAPEVVMTKKRDATGGYMVFHIGNTDA
;
A
#
# COMPACT_ATOMS: atom_id res chain seq x y z
N PRO A 1 -20.98 7.94 -15.35
CA PRO A 1 -21.55 7.08 -14.33
C PRO A 1 -20.95 7.43 -12.97
N ALA A 2 -21.72 7.30 -11.90
CA ALA A 2 -21.19 7.48 -10.56
C ALA A 2 -20.23 6.32 -10.25
N VAL A 3 -19.08 6.62 -9.66
CA VAL A 3 -18.15 5.62 -9.17
C VAL A 3 -18.79 4.87 -8.02
N ILE A 4 -18.79 3.54 -8.06
CA ILE A 4 -19.29 2.69 -6.98
C ILE A 4 -18.13 2.42 -6.02
N PRO A 5 -18.13 2.98 -4.79
CA PRO A 5 -16.98 2.90 -3.89
C PRO A 5 -16.49 1.48 -3.60
N SER A 6 -17.40 0.50 -3.51
CA SER A 6 -17.06 -0.90 -3.25
C SER A 6 -16.30 -1.60 -4.39
N GLU A 7 -16.25 -1.01 -5.58
CA GLU A 7 -15.42 -1.50 -6.69
C GLU A 7 -13.96 -1.05 -6.59
N TYR A 8 -13.65 -0.10 -5.69
CA TYR A 8 -12.33 0.51 -5.56
C TYR A 8 -11.75 0.46 -4.15
N PHE A 9 -12.61 0.31 -3.14
CA PHE A 9 -12.22 0.17 -1.75
C PHE A 9 -13.12 -0.82 -1.03
N ASN A 10 -12.50 -1.78 -0.32
CA ASN A 10 -13.26 -2.70 0.53
C ASN A 10 -12.43 -3.10 1.75
N THR A 11 -13.14 -3.38 2.84
CA THR A 11 -12.57 -3.83 4.11
C THR A 11 -12.99 -5.27 4.36
N ILE A 12 -12.03 -6.13 4.68
CA ILE A 12 -12.30 -7.52 5.06
C ILE A 12 -11.75 -7.83 6.44
N LEU A 13 -12.42 -8.74 7.11
CA LEU A 13 -12.01 -9.32 8.39
C LEU A 13 -11.69 -10.80 8.17
N TYR A 14 -10.62 -11.27 8.78
CA TYR A 14 -10.25 -12.69 8.73
C TYR A 14 -9.54 -13.13 10.02
N THR A 15 -9.47 -14.44 10.22
CA THR A 15 -8.72 -15.03 11.32
C THR A 15 -7.43 -15.63 10.80
N GLY A 16 -6.32 -15.29 11.42
CA GLY A 16 -5.01 -15.84 11.12
C GLY A 16 -4.92 -17.32 11.51
N ASP A 17 -4.05 -18.08 10.85
CA ASP A 17 -3.80 -19.50 11.12
C ASP A 17 -2.33 -19.90 11.16
N ASP A 18 -1.43 -18.89 11.05
CA ASP A 18 0.03 -19.05 11.02
C ASP A 18 0.55 -19.97 9.88
N GLN A 19 -0.30 -20.23 8.86
CA GLN A 19 0.09 -21.05 7.72
C GLN A 19 0.52 -20.21 6.54
N THR A 20 1.62 -20.59 5.89
CA THR A 20 2.05 -20.00 4.62
C THR A 20 1.03 -20.33 3.52
N GLY A 21 0.75 -19.34 2.67
CA GLY A 21 -0.11 -19.53 1.51
C GLY A 21 -1.61 -19.44 1.80
N LYS A 22 -1.99 -18.94 2.99
CA LYS A 22 -3.40 -18.66 3.28
C LYS A 22 -3.96 -17.65 2.28
N SER A 23 -5.01 -18.05 1.56
CA SER A 23 -5.73 -17.17 0.65
C SER A 23 -6.81 -16.39 1.38
N ILE A 24 -6.80 -15.07 1.22
CA ILE A 24 -7.79 -14.14 1.75
C ILE A 24 -8.59 -13.62 0.55
N THR A 25 -9.90 -13.85 0.56
CA THR A 25 -10.83 -13.53 -0.53
C THR A 25 -12.00 -12.69 -0.03
N GLY A 26 -12.86 -12.24 -0.95
CA GLY A 26 -14.03 -11.42 -0.62
C GLY A 26 -13.78 -9.92 -0.71
N VAL A 27 -12.64 -9.50 -1.30
CA VAL A 27 -12.38 -8.07 -1.55
C VAL A 27 -13.24 -7.53 -2.68
N GLY A 28 -13.60 -8.37 -3.67
CA GLY A 28 -14.41 -8.00 -4.83
C GLY A 28 -13.58 -7.42 -5.99
N PHE A 29 -12.29 -7.25 -5.81
CA PHE A 29 -11.32 -6.81 -6.83
C PHE A 29 -9.91 -7.23 -6.46
N GLN A 30 -8.96 -7.10 -7.40
CA GLN A 30 -7.54 -7.27 -7.09
C GLN A 30 -7.02 -6.03 -6.37
N PRO A 31 -6.60 -6.14 -5.10
CA PRO A 31 -6.00 -5.02 -4.40
C PRO A 31 -4.67 -4.59 -5.05
N THR A 32 -4.43 -3.30 -5.08
CA THR A 32 -3.13 -2.72 -5.40
C THR A 32 -2.41 -2.24 -4.15
N PHE A 33 -3.19 -1.91 -3.13
CA PHE A 33 -2.69 -1.54 -1.81
C PHE A 33 -3.54 -2.20 -0.73
N SER A 34 -2.88 -2.76 0.28
CA SER A 34 -3.52 -3.31 1.46
C SER A 34 -2.85 -2.75 2.72
N TRP A 35 -3.67 -2.19 3.60
CA TRP A 35 -3.31 -1.77 4.93
C TRP A 35 -3.89 -2.77 5.91
N ILE A 36 -3.05 -3.48 6.65
CA ILE A 36 -3.45 -4.62 7.47
C ILE A 36 -3.10 -4.36 8.93
N LYS A 37 -3.99 -4.77 9.83
CA LYS A 37 -3.79 -4.66 11.27
C LYS A 37 -4.40 -5.86 11.99
N GLU A 38 -3.59 -6.52 12.80
CA GLU A 38 -4.07 -7.41 13.85
C GLU A 38 -4.82 -6.58 14.89
N MET A 39 -6.09 -6.91 15.15
CA MET A 39 -6.96 -6.13 16.03
C MET A 39 -6.68 -6.37 17.52
N GLN A 40 -6.03 -7.47 17.83
CA GLN A 40 -5.67 -7.86 19.20
C GLN A 40 -4.16 -7.64 19.40
N GLY A 41 -3.79 -7.19 20.59
CA GLY A 41 -2.39 -6.99 20.92
C GLY A 41 -1.74 -5.73 20.33
N THR A 42 -0.40 -5.75 20.31
CA THR A 42 0.44 -4.59 20.00
C THR A 42 1.11 -4.67 18.63
N ALA A 43 0.67 -5.57 17.75
CA ALA A 43 1.19 -5.73 16.40
C ALA A 43 1.16 -4.41 15.63
N HIS A 44 2.18 -4.16 14.81
CA HIS A 44 2.24 -2.95 13.99
C HIS A 44 1.27 -3.01 12.82
N HIS A 45 0.90 -1.85 12.31
CA HIS A 45 0.22 -1.75 11.02
C HIS A 45 1.18 -2.13 9.90
N VAL A 46 0.69 -2.90 8.94
CA VAL A 46 1.48 -3.40 7.81
C VAL A 46 0.90 -2.90 6.50
N LEU A 47 1.76 -2.35 5.64
CA LEU A 47 1.40 -1.82 4.33
C LEU A 47 2.08 -2.66 3.25
N HIS A 48 1.29 -3.17 2.31
CA HIS A 48 1.75 -3.85 1.11
C HIS A 48 1.14 -3.23 -0.14
N ASP A 49 1.89 -3.22 -1.23
CA ASP A 49 1.41 -2.69 -2.51
C ASP A 49 2.02 -3.42 -3.72
N ALA A 50 1.30 -3.35 -4.83
CA ALA A 50 1.68 -3.98 -6.08
C ALA A 50 2.80 -3.23 -6.83
N ALA A 51 3.00 -1.94 -6.56
CA ALA A 51 4.06 -1.16 -7.19
C ALA A 51 5.46 -1.58 -6.71
N ARG A 52 5.58 -1.92 -5.41
CA ARG A 52 6.79 -2.56 -4.87
C ARG A 52 6.87 -4.06 -5.20
N GLY A 53 5.73 -4.67 -5.43
CA GLY A 53 5.53 -6.10 -5.58
C GLY A 53 4.97 -6.73 -4.30
N ALA A 54 4.14 -7.77 -4.44
CA ALA A 54 3.50 -8.44 -3.30
C ALA A 54 4.52 -9.02 -2.30
N THR A 55 5.64 -9.55 -2.81
CA THR A 55 6.72 -10.13 -2.01
C THR A 55 7.68 -9.09 -1.44
N ALA A 56 7.51 -7.81 -1.75
CA ALA A 56 8.27 -6.75 -1.08
C ALA A 56 7.98 -6.79 0.43
N GLY A 57 8.96 -6.41 1.21
CA GLY A 57 8.86 -6.38 2.65
C GLY A 57 7.76 -5.42 3.15
N ARG A 58 7.38 -5.58 4.39
CA ARG A 58 6.41 -4.67 5.01
C ARG A 58 6.99 -3.28 5.19
N ILE A 59 6.14 -2.29 5.05
CA ILE A 59 6.32 -0.95 5.60
C ILE A 59 5.26 -0.79 6.70
N SER A 60 5.62 -0.25 7.85
CA SER A 60 4.68 -0.03 8.95
C SER A 60 4.35 1.46 9.06
N SER A 61 3.06 1.82 9.03
CA SER A 61 2.63 3.22 9.10
C SER A 61 2.91 3.89 10.46
N ASN A 62 3.04 3.10 11.51
CA ASN A 62 3.29 3.55 12.89
C ASN A 62 4.75 3.35 13.34
N ARG A 63 5.70 3.16 12.40
CA ARG A 63 7.13 3.01 12.69
C ARG A 63 7.98 3.86 11.78
N THR A 64 9.16 4.24 12.29
CA THR A 64 10.21 4.89 11.52
C THR A 64 11.16 3.89 10.83
N ALA A 65 11.01 2.59 11.09
CA ALA A 65 11.87 1.54 10.54
C ALA A 65 11.90 1.54 9.00
N VAL A 66 12.99 1.02 8.46
CA VAL A 66 13.15 0.72 7.04
C VAL A 66 12.14 -0.35 6.58
N GLU A 67 12.03 -0.55 5.27
CA GLU A 67 11.32 -1.70 4.72
C GLU A 67 11.95 -2.99 5.23
N ASP A 68 11.12 -3.90 5.72
CA ASP A 68 11.53 -5.13 6.38
C ASP A 68 11.02 -6.33 5.58
N ALA A 69 11.91 -7.25 5.21
CA ALA A 69 11.57 -8.41 4.38
C ALA A 69 10.66 -9.45 5.07
N THR A 70 10.33 -9.26 6.35
CA THR A 70 9.38 -10.11 7.08
C THR A 70 7.92 -9.71 6.80
N ASP A 71 6.98 -10.57 7.15
CA ASP A 71 5.54 -10.37 6.99
C ASP A 71 5.11 -10.02 5.55
N SER A 72 5.70 -10.68 4.57
CA SER A 72 5.39 -10.45 3.16
C SER A 72 4.08 -11.13 2.74
N MET A 73 3.43 -10.56 1.72
CA MET A 73 2.45 -11.28 0.94
C MET A 73 3.13 -12.17 -0.10
N ALA A 74 2.45 -13.23 -0.55
CA ALA A 74 2.89 -14.02 -1.69
C ALA A 74 2.39 -13.43 -3.02
N SER A 75 1.13 -13.01 -3.07
CA SER A 75 0.52 -12.43 -4.27
C SER A 75 -0.70 -11.56 -3.95
N PHE A 76 -1.01 -10.64 -4.87
CA PHE A 76 -2.33 -10.05 -5.01
C PHE A 76 -3.11 -10.84 -6.06
N ASN A 77 -4.34 -11.25 -5.74
CA ASN A 77 -5.20 -12.05 -6.59
C ASN A 77 -6.44 -11.26 -7.02
N SER A 78 -7.21 -11.78 -7.96
CA SER A 78 -8.38 -11.09 -8.53
C SER A 78 -9.46 -10.70 -7.52
N ASP A 79 -9.49 -11.34 -6.35
CA ASP A 79 -10.49 -11.12 -5.29
C ASP A 79 -9.84 -10.98 -3.90
N GLY A 80 -8.56 -10.61 -3.83
CA GLY A 80 -7.86 -10.48 -2.57
C GLY A 80 -6.36 -10.73 -2.66
N PHE A 81 -5.80 -11.45 -1.69
CA PHE A 81 -4.37 -11.68 -1.61
C PHE A 81 -4.02 -13.01 -0.93
N VAL A 82 -2.78 -13.44 -1.10
CA VAL A 82 -2.23 -14.62 -0.42
C VAL A 82 -1.16 -14.17 0.58
N VAL A 83 -1.26 -14.64 1.80
CA VAL A 83 -0.27 -14.41 2.84
C VAL A 83 0.99 -15.24 2.56
N GLY A 84 2.15 -14.63 2.64
CA GLY A 84 3.45 -15.28 2.46
C GLY A 84 3.93 -16.03 3.72
N SER A 85 5.20 -16.36 3.72
CA SER A 85 5.88 -16.93 4.89
C SER A 85 6.21 -15.85 5.92
N SER A 86 6.40 -16.24 7.17
CA SER A 86 6.80 -15.35 8.27
C SER A 86 5.85 -14.16 8.47
N ALA A 87 4.56 -14.41 8.36
CA ALA A 87 3.52 -13.37 8.34
C ALA A 87 2.95 -13.07 9.74
N ALA A 88 3.82 -12.90 10.74
CA ALA A 88 3.44 -12.79 12.17
C ALA A 88 2.42 -11.67 12.47
N TYR A 89 2.42 -10.56 11.69
CA TYR A 89 1.48 -9.45 11.93
C TYR A 89 0.24 -9.48 11.04
N ILE A 90 0.26 -10.28 10.00
CA ILE A 90 -0.84 -10.39 9.04
C ILE A 90 -1.47 -11.78 8.99
N ASN A 91 -0.95 -12.75 9.77
CA ASN A 91 -1.51 -14.09 9.84
C ASN A 91 -1.25 -14.82 11.18
N SER A 92 -1.03 -14.09 12.29
CA SER A 92 -0.85 -14.72 13.63
C SER A 92 -1.96 -15.70 13.94
N ASN A 93 -1.62 -16.85 14.51
CA ASN A 93 -2.58 -17.92 14.81
C ASN A 93 -3.73 -17.45 15.71
N ASN A 94 -4.95 -17.69 15.28
CA ASN A 94 -6.19 -17.27 15.94
C ASN A 94 -6.36 -15.77 16.15
N ALA A 95 -5.52 -14.93 15.54
CA ALA A 95 -5.67 -13.49 15.61
C ALA A 95 -6.81 -13.00 14.71
N SER A 96 -7.60 -12.06 15.21
CA SER A 96 -8.56 -11.31 14.39
C SER A 96 -7.84 -10.19 13.66
N ILE A 97 -7.97 -10.15 12.35
CA ILE A 97 -7.22 -9.24 11.48
C ILE A 97 -8.19 -8.48 10.58
N VAL A 98 -7.94 -7.18 10.42
CA VAL A 98 -8.62 -6.32 9.47
C VAL A 98 -7.67 -5.94 8.35
N ALA A 99 -8.15 -5.96 7.10
CA ALA A 99 -7.45 -5.44 5.95
C ALA A 99 -8.33 -4.43 5.20
N TRP A 100 -7.82 -3.21 5.04
CA TRP A 100 -8.36 -2.19 4.17
C TRP A 100 -7.65 -2.29 2.83
N ASN A 101 -8.43 -2.41 1.75
CA ASN A 101 -7.90 -2.70 0.43
C ASN A 101 -8.33 -1.62 -0.56
N TRP A 102 -7.37 -1.13 -1.35
CA TRP A 102 -7.62 -0.18 -2.43
C TRP A 102 -7.26 -0.80 -3.77
N LYS A 103 -8.11 -0.56 -4.74
CA LYS A 103 -7.81 -0.83 -6.14
C LYS A 103 -6.98 0.33 -6.71
N GLY A 104 -6.01 -0.01 -7.53
CA GLY A 104 -5.18 0.93 -8.29
C GLY A 104 -4.85 0.32 -9.65
N GLY A 105 -3.82 0.82 -10.30
CA GLY A 105 -3.40 0.42 -11.65
C GLY A 105 -2.56 -0.88 -11.71
N GLY A 106 -2.69 -1.80 -10.75
CA GLY A 106 -1.91 -3.05 -10.72
C GLY A 106 -0.42 -2.80 -10.41
N ALA A 107 0.49 -3.54 -11.05
CA ALA A 107 1.92 -3.45 -10.80
C ALA A 107 2.55 -2.12 -11.25
N GLY A 108 1.83 -1.35 -12.03
CA GLY A 108 2.29 -0.06 -12.55
C GLY A 108 3.44 -0.14 -13.57
N SER A 109 3.80 1.02 -14.09
CA SER A 109 4.92 1.23 -15.01
C SER A 109 5.65 2.52 -14.66
N SER A 110 6.82 2.75 -15.25
CA SER A 110 7.54 4.02 -15.09
C SER A 110 6.70 5.19 -15.61
N ASN A 111 6.74 6.32 -14.90
CA ASN A 111 6.14 7.59 -15.31
C ASN A 111 7.22 8.65 -15.40
N THR A 112 7.23 9.40 -16.49
CA THR A 112 8.24 10.42 -16.82
C THR A 112 7.69 11.85 -16.82
N GLU A 113 6.48 12.06 -16.31
CA GLU A 113 5.82 13.39 -16.30
C GLU A 113 6.43 14.36 -15.28
N GLY A 114 7.21 13.86 -14.32
CA GLY A 114 7.95 14.69 -13.36
C GLY A 114 9.40 14.88 -13.74
N SER A 115 10.12 15.74 -13.00
CA SER A 115 11.57 15.88 -13.13
C SER A 115 12.34 14.66 -12.58
N ILE A 116 11.68 13.85 -11.74
CA ILE A 116 12.13 12.54 -11.31
C ILE A 116 11.24 11.48 -11.96
N ASN A 117 11.83 10.60 -12.75
CA ASN A 117 11.11 9.45 -13.28
C ASN A 117 10.80 8.47 -12.16
N THR A 118 9.57 7.99 -12.10
CA THR A 118 9.22 6.91 -11.17
C THR A 118 9.76 5.57 -11.67
N THR A 119 10.12 4.69 -10.75
CA THR A 119 10.40 3.29 -11.09
C THR A 119 9.09 2.58 -11.44
N LYS A 120 8.05 2.86 -10.68
CA LYS A 120 6.68 2.37 -10.88
C LYS A 120 5.69 3.46 -10.46
N THR A 121 4.64 3.61 -11.24
CA THR A 121 3.42 4.35 -10.91
C THR A 121 2.25 3.45 -11.20
N SER A 122 1.51 3.11 -10.19
CA SER A 122 0.27 2.33 -10.25
C SER A 122 -0.88 3.28 -9.92
N ALA A 123 -1.60 3.73 -10.94
CA ALA A 123 -2.67 4.72 -10.81
C ALA A 123 -3.98 4.17 -11.37
N ASP A 124 -5.06 4.43 -10.66
CA ASP A 124 -6.44 4.27 -11.13
C ASP A 124 -7.13 5.63 -11.05
N THR A 125 -7.44 6.19 -12.20
CA THR A 125 -8.02 7.56 -12.32
C THR A 125 -9.48 7.61 -11.89
N ASP A 126 -10.21 6.51 -11.96
CA ASP A 126 -11.59 6.40 -11.50
C ASP A 126 -11.66 6.28 -9.99
N ALA A 127 -10.74 5.49 -9.40
CA ALA A 127 -10.56 5.42 -7.95
C ALA A 127 -9.97 6.70 -7.35
N GLY A 128 -9.25 7.51 -8.15
CA GLY A 128 -8.48 8.65 -7.65
C GLY A 128 -7.33 8.24 -6.74
N PHE A 129 -6.76 7.04 -6.94
CA PHE A 129 -5.73 6.44 -6.10
C PHE A 129 -4.48 6.07 -6.89
N SER A 130 -3.31 6.41 -6.35
CA SER A 130 -2.03 6.11 -6.99
C SER A 130 -0.95 5.77 -5.97
N ILE A 131 -0.08 4.84 -6.34
CA ILE A 131 1.13 4.49 -5.61
C ILE A 131 2.33 4.63 -6.54
N MET A 132 3.38 5.26 -6.04
CA MET A 132 4.61 5.47 -6.80
C MET A 132 5.82 5.02 -6.03
N THR A 133 6.80 4.48 -6.75
CA THR A 133 8.15 4.24 -6.24
C THR A 133 9.15 5.05 -7.06
N TYR A 134 10.08 5.73 -6.40
CA TYR A 134 11.09 6.57 -7.06
C TYR A 134 12.35 6.66 -6.22
N THR A 135 13.44 7.10 -6.82
CA THR A 135 14.69 7.44 -6.15
C THR A 135 14.83 8.95 -6.10
N GLY A 136 14.95 9.51 -4.91
CA GLY A 136 15.17 10.94 -4.71
C GLY A 136 16.52 11.38 -5.27
N ASN A 137 16.58 12.61 -5.79
CA ASN A 137 17.78 13.21 -6.39
C ASN A 137 18.36 14.38 -5.58
N ALA A 138 17.81 14.64 -4.39
CA ALA A 138 18.18 15.74 -3.50
C ALA A 138 18.05 17.14 -4.14
N THR A 139 17.25 17.29 -5.20
CA THR A 139 17.00 18.59 -5.87
C THR A 139 15.74 19.20 -5.26
N GLU A 140 15.87 20.42 -4.72
CA GLU A 140 14.72 21.21 -4.26
C GLU A 140 13.77 21.53 -5.42
N GLY A 141 12.46 21.42 -5.17
CA GLY A 141 11.43 21.63 -6.18
C GLY A 141 11.29 20.51 -7.21
N ALA A 142 11.99 19.38 -7.03
CA ALA A 142 11.81 18.23 -7.91
C ALA A 142 10.36 17.71 -7.86
N THR A 143 9.85 17.31 -9.02
CA THR A 143 8.46 16.84 -9.19
C THR A 143 8.42 15.36 -9.58
N ILE A 144 7.30 14.70 -9.27
CA ILE A 144 7.06 13.29 -9.56
C ILE A 144 5.68 13.15 -10.19
N GLY A 145 5.60 12.45 -11.33
CA GLY A 145 4.34 12.15 -11.99
C GLY A 145 3.53 11.13 -11.18
N HIS A 146 2.31 11.47 -10.78
CA HIS A 146 1.44 10.61 -9.99
C HIS A 146 0.44 9.81 -10.82
N GLY A 147 0.28 10.11 -12.13
CA GLY A 147 -0.60 9.38 -13.04
C GLY A 147 -2.11 9.58 -12.82
N LEU A 148 -2.52 10.49 -11.94
CA LEU A 148 -3.93 10.85 -11.74
C LEU A 148 -4.30 12.05 -12.62
N THR A 149 -5.59 12.19 -12.95
CA THR A 149 -6.13 13.30 -13.74
C THR A 149 -6.33 14.61 -12.96
N LYS A 150 -6.31 14.50 -11.60
CA LYS A 150 -6.46 15.65 -10.70
C LYS A 150 -5.32 15.64 -9.69
N ALA A 151 -4.98 16.82 -9.17
CA ALA A 151 -4.02 16.93 -8.06
C ALA A 151 -4.51 16.13 -6.85
N PRO A 152 -3.63 15.34 -6.20
CA PRO A 152 -4.01 14.57 -5.03
C PRO A 152 -4.29 15.49 -3.84
N GLU A 153 -5.32 15.18 -3.07
CA GLU A 153 -5.68 15.89 -1.84
C GLU A 153 -4.86 15.40 -0.63
N VAL A 154 -4.39 14.15 -0.70
CA VAL A 154 -3.54 13.53 0.32
C VAL A 154 -2.33 12.92 -0.36
N VAL A 155 -1.14 13.21 0.15
CA VAL A 155 0.10 12.56 -0.28
C VAL A 155 0.82 12.03 0.96
N MET A 156 1.18 10.75 0.93
CA MET A 156 1.98 10.11 1.98
C MET A 156 3.28 9.60 1.37
N THR A 157 4.41 9.99 1.92
CA THR A 157 5.72 9.51 1.45
C THR A 157 6.49 8.85 2.59
N LYS A 158 7.24 7.80 2.25
CA LYS A 158 8.09 7.05 3.19
C LYS A 158 9.40 6.69 2.53
N LYS A 159 10.50 7.01 3.21
CA LYS A 159 11.81 6.50 2.84
C LYS A 159 11.88 5.00 3.17
N ARG A 160 12.27 4.17 2.19
CA ARG A 160 12.26 2.71 2.30
C ARG A 160 13.58 2.14 2.82
N ASP A 161 14.68 2.76 2.46
CA ASP A 161 16.07 2.30 2.64
C ASP A 161 16.77 2.91 3.87
N ALA A 162 16.12 3.79 4.59
CA ALA A 162 16.63 4.38 5.82
C ALA A 162 15.53 4.63 6.85
N THR A 163 15.91 4.70 8.11
CA THR A 163 15.03 5.11 9.20
C THR A 163 14.52 6.53 8.97
N GLY A 164 13.21 6.72 9.10
CA GLY A 164 12.54 8.02 8.95
C GLY A 164 11.04 7.91 9.12
N GLY A 165 10.40 9.00 9.49
CA GLY A 165 8.94 9.09 9.58
C GLY A 165 8.27 9.11 8.21
N TYR A 166 6.95 9.19 8.23
CA TYR A 166 6.16 9.56 7.07
C TYR A 166 6.12 11.08 6.94
N MET A 167 6.19 11.56 5.69
CA MET A 167 5.75 12.90 5.34
C MET A 167 4.32 12.79 4.84
N VAL A 168 3.41 13.55 5.43
CA VAL A 168 2.00 13.55 5.05
C VAL A 168 1.59 14.96 4.69
N PHE A 169 1.12 15.13 3.47
CA PHE A 169 0.46 16.34 3.00
C PHE A 169 -1.04 16.08 2.91
N HIS A 170 -1.85 17.06 3.33
CA HIS A 170 -3.29 17.07 3.16
C HIS A 170 -3.74 18.48 2.77
N ILE A 171 -4.55 18.60 1.71
CA ILE A 171 -4.95 19.90 1.15
C ILE A 171 -5.68 20.80 2.17
N GLY A 172 -6.37 20.20 3.14
CA GLY A 172 -7.03 20.94 4.22
C GLY A 172 -6.11 21.35 5.38
N ASN A 173 -4.80 21.04 5.32
CA ASN A 173 -3.82 21.41 6.33
C ASN A 173 -2.88 22.49 5.75
N THR A 174 -3.44 23.65 5.44
CA THR A 174 -2.74 24.74 4.74
C THR A 174 -2.05 25.72 5.68
N ASP A 175 -2.13 25.53 6.99
CA ASP A 175 -1.60 26.44 8.01
C ASP A 175 -0.28 25.91 8.63
N ALA A 176 0.64 25.42 7.81
CA ALA A 176 1.97 25.02 8.26
C ALA A 176 3.04 25.98 7.74
#